data_d9138b0d1f4b30bfd3ada8adbeaf7286
#
_entry.id   d9138b0d1f4b30bfd3ada8adbeaf7286
#
_cell.length_a   1.000
_cell.length_b   1.000
_cell.length_c   1.000
_cell.angle_alpha   90.00
_cell.angle_beta   90.00
_cell.angle_gamma   90.00
#
_symmetry.space_group_name_H-M   'P 1'
#
loop_
_entity.id
_entity.type
_entity.pdbx_description
1 polymer ?
#
loop_
_entity_poly.entity_id
_entity_poly.type
_entity_poly.pdbx_seq_one_letter_code
_entity_poly.pdbx_strand_id
1 'polypeptide(L)'
;MGKYRFMVSSPGAMAEFRREYNVPDDVILELAKKGDTPWGDLDRCPFTVVSIVEGGLRFPVQPLICEFLRQTRLCPTQVSNNTYKIINGVAELNRRLGLNLGLAEIFHQYSLSRNKSGLCWYLKVKKGRAKLIEGNPDKETNDDDFL
;
A
#
# COMPACT_ATOMS: atom_id res chain seq x y z
N MET A 1 -18.89 0.85 -2.27
CA MET A 1 -18.22 1.67 -3.30
C MET A 1 -17.12 2.48 -2.63
N GLY A 2 -15.95 2.46 -3.18
CA GLY A 2 -14.80 3.08 -2.56
C GLY A 2 -14.80 4.60 -2.60
N LYS A 3 -14.18 5.19 -1.60
CA LYS A 3 -14.08 6.62 -1.38
C LYS A 3 -13.46 7.39 -2.56
N TYR A 4 -12.51 6.78 -3.25
CA TYR A 4 -11.74 7.42 -4.34
C TYR A 4 -12.09 6.91 -5.74
N ARG A 5 -13.17 6.17 -5.88
CA ARG A 5 -13.58 5.61 -7.18
C ARG A 5 -13.73 6.67 -8.27
N PHE A 6 -14.22 7.86 -7.91
CA PHE A 6 -14.40 8.96 -8.87
C PHE A 6 -13.10 9.37 -9.56
N MET A 7 -11.94 9.14 -8.93
CA MET A 7 -10.64 9.52 -9.49
C MET A 7 -10.18 8.62 -10.63
N VAL A 8 -10.81 7.46 -10.81
CA VAL A 8 -10.38 6.46 -11.81
C VAL A 8 -11.55 5.94 -12.65
N SER A 9 -12.73 6.54 -12.53
CA SER A 9 -13.97 6.01 -13.12
C SER A 9 -14.19 6.36 -14.60
N SER A 10 -13.36 7.21 -15.18
CA SER A 10 -13.42 7.58 -16.59
C SER A 10 -12.02 7.66 -17.19
N PRO A 11 -11.89 7.59 -18.55
CA PRO A 11 -10.57 7.76 -19.17
C PRO A 11 -9.89 9.09 -18.83
N GLY A 12 -10.66 10.18 -18.77
CA GLY A 12 -10.14 11.49 -18.38
C GLY A 12 -9.67 11.53 -16.92
N ALA A 13 -10.46 10.99 -16.02
CA ALA A 13 -10.09 10.89 -14.60
C ALA A 13 -8.85 10.01 -14.42
N MET A 14 -8.77 8.88 -15.11
CA MET A 14 -7.60 8.01 -15.07
C MET A 14 -6.34 8.71 -15.58
N ALA A 15 -6.44 9.51 -16.64
CA ALA A 15 -5.31 10.28 -17.16
C ALA A 15 -4.80 11.31 -16.15
N GLU A 16 -5.71 12.00 -15.46
CA GLU A 16 -5.34 12.93 -14.38
C GLU A 16 -4.74 12.21 -13.19
N PHE A 17 -5.27 11.07 -12.81
CA PHE A 17 -4.75 10.22 -11.75
C PHE A 17 -3.31 9.80 -12.04
N ARG A 18 -3.04 9.33 -13.25
CA ARG A 18 -1.67 8.97 -13.67
C ARG A 18 -0.71 10.13 -13.52
N ARG A 19 -1.12 11.33 -13.90
CA ARG A 19 -0.31 12.55 -13.84
C ARG A 19 -0.06 12.97 -12.40
N GLU A 20 -1.11 13.00 -11.59
CA GLU A 20 -1.04 13.42 -10.19
C GLU A 20 -0.14 12.49 -9.35
N TYR A 21 -0.23 11.19 -9.57
CA TYR A 21 0.53 10.20 -8.82
C TYR A 21 1.76 9.66 -9.56
N ASN A 22 2.17 10.35 -10.62
CA ASN A 22 3.41 10.06 -11.37
C ASN A 22 3.53 8.60 -11.83
N VAL A 23 2.44 8.03 -12.31
CA VAL A 23 2.46 6.67 -12.84
C VAL A 23 3.20 6.67 -14.18
N PRO A 24 4.27 5.85 -14.34
CA PRO A 24 5.02 5.80 -15.60
C PRO A 24 4.15 5.40 -16.79
N ASP A 25 4.50 5.91 -17.98
CA ASP A 25 3.70 5.68 -19.20
C ASP A 25 3.64 4.21 -19.63
N ASP A 26 4.67 3.43 -19.27
CA ASP A 26 4.73 2.00 -19.55
C ASP A 26 3.90 1.13 -18.59
N VAL A 27 3.37 1.72 -17.53
CA VAL A 27 2.45 1.04 -16.61
C VAL A 27 1.03 1.16 -17.11
N ILE A 28 0.39 0.04 -17.39
CA ILE A 28 -1.02 0.00 -17.80
C ILE A 28 -1.90 -0.03 -16.55
N LEU A 29 -2.80 0.93 -16.41
CA LEU A 29 -3.79 0.99 -15.34
C LEU A 29 -5.17 0.66 -15.88
N GLU A 30 -5.85 -0.27 -15.24
CA GLU A 30 -7.23 -0.62 -15.54
C GLU A 30 -8.04 -0.63 -14.23
N LEU A 31 -9.23 -0.05 -14.26
CA LEU A 31 -10.16 -0.16 -13.14
C LEU A 31 -10.70 -1.59 -13.09
N ALA A 32 -10.63 -2.21 -11.92
CA ALA A 32 -11.16 -3.56 -11.70
C ALA A 32 -12.65 -3.63 -12.03
N LYS A 33 -13.04 -4.68 -12.72
CA LYS A 33 -14.40 -4.95 -13.16
C LYS A 33 -15.11 -5.90 -12.20
N LYS A 34 -16.42 -5.94 -12.30
CA LYS A 34 -17.22 -6.93 -11.58
C LYS A 34 -16.76 -8.34 -11.97
N GLY A 35 -16.35 -9.12 -11.01
CA GLY A 35 -15.82 -10.47 -11.22
C GLY A 35 -14.30 -10.57 -11.11
N ASP A 36 -13.57 -9.45 -11.17
CA ASP A 36 -12.13 -9.46 -10.90
C ASP A 36 -11.89 -9.77 -9.41
N THR A 37 -10.81 -10.50 -9.15
CA THR A 37 -10.46 -10.86 -7.78
C THR A 37 -9.45 -9.89 -7.18
N PRO A 38 -9.49 -9.63 -5.86
CA PRO A 38 -8.53 -8.74 -5.21
C PRO A 38 -7.09 -9.24 -5.21
N TRP A 39 -6.88 -10.52 -5.47
CA TRP A 39 -5.55 -11.13 -5.53
C TRP A 39 -4.98 -11.22 -6.95
N GLY A 40 -5.74 -10.80 -7.95
CA GLY A 40 -5.27 -10.74 -9.32
C GLY A 40 -5.12 -12.09 -10.03
N ASP A 41 -4.42 -12.07 -11.12
CA ASP A 41 -4.07 -13.24 -11.93
C ASP A 41 -2.60 -13.16 -12.39
N LEU A 42 -2.20 -14.03 -13.31
CA LEU A 42 -0.81 -14.09 -13.77
C LEU A 42 -0.30 -12.81 -14.44
N ASP A 43 -1.21 -12.05 -15.06
CA ASP A 43 -0.84 -10.89 -15.87
C ASP A 43 -1.18 -9.55 -15.18
N ARG A 44 -1.88 -9.60 -14.05
CA ARG A 44 -2.40 -8.40 -13.39
C ARG A 44 -2.11 -8.44 -11.90
N CYS A 45 -1.72 -7.29 -11.38
CA CYS A 45 -1.51 -7.11 -9.95
C CYS A 45 -2.44 -6.00 -9.45
N PRO A 46 -3.52 -6.33 -8.73
CA PRO A 46 -4.44 -5.32 -8.25
C PRO A 46 -3.87 -4.56 -7.05
N PHE A 47 -4.14 -3.27 -7.03
CA PHE A 47 -3.82 -2.37 -5.92
C PHE A 47 -5.07 -1.59 -5.55
N THR A 48 -5.24 -1.28 -4.27
CA THR A 48 -6.32 -0.40 -3.86
C THR A 48 -5.99 1.05 -4.21
N VAL A 49 -6.99 1.81 -4.64
CA VAL A 49 -6.80 3.25 -4.92
C VAL A 49 -6.34 3.99 -3.66
N VAL A 50 -6.89 3.62 -2.51
CA VAL A 50 -6.53 4.24 -1.23
C VAL A 50 -5.06 4.03 -0.87
N SER A 51 -4.44 2.92 -1.27
CA SER A 51 -3.01 2.69 -1.01
C SER A 51 -2.13 3.67 -1.78
N ILE A 52 -2.57 4.11 -2.95
CA ILE A 52 -1.87 5.13 -3.75
C ILE A 52 -2.16 6.53 -3.18
N VAL A 53 -3.43 6.87 -2.97
CA VAL A 53 -3.84 8.21 -2.55
C VAL A 53 -3.41 8.51 -1.11
N GLU A 54 -3.69 7.63 -0.18
CA GLU A 54 -3.41 7.82 1.25
C GLU A 54 -2.14 7.09 1.71
N GLY A 55 -1.85 5.93 1.15
CA GLY A 55 -0.71 5.10 1.53
C GLY A 55 0.63 5.56 0.97
N GLY A 56 0.62 6.43 -0.02
CA GLY A 56 1.85 6.90 -0.66
C GLY A 56 2.48 5.90 -1.62
N LEU A 57 1.76 4.83 -1.98
CA LEU A 57 2.26 3.87 -2.95
C LEU A 57 2.48 4.54 -4.31
N ARG A 58 3.63 4.27 -4.92
CA ARG A 58 4.02 4.83 -6.23
C ARG A 58 4.62 3.73 -7.09
N PHE A 59 4.72 3.99 -8.39
CA PHE A 59 5.34 3.10 -9.36
C PHE A 59 6.58 3.77 -9.96
N PRO A 60 7.70 3.07 -10.11
CA PRO A 60 7.94 1.68 -9.67
C PRO A 60 7.79 1.53 -8.15
N VAL A 61 7.32 0.38 -7.72
CA VAL A 61 7.06 0.11 -6.30
C VAL A 61 8.36 0.17 -5.52
N GLN A 62 8.34 0.85 -4.37
CA GLN A 62 9.47 0.99 -3.46
C GLN A 62 10.04 -0.41 -3.11
N PRO A 63 11.36 -0.64 -3.25
CA PRO A 63 11.97 -1.96 -3.01
C PRO A 63 11.63 -2.56 -1.65
N LEU A 64 11.53 -1.76 -0.61
CA LEU A 64 11.18 -2.24 0.73
C LEU A 64 9.76 -2.77 0.79
N ILE A 65 8.82 -2.18 0.04
CA ILE A 65 7.46 -2.69 -0.12
C ILE A 65 7.46 -4.01 -0.88
N CYS A 66 8.21 -4.10 -1.96
CA CYS A 66 8.34 -5.35 -2.71
C CYS A 66 8.87 -6.48 -1.82
N GLU A 67 9.86 -6.20 -1.01
CA GLU A 67 10.42 -7.15 -0.06
C GLU A 67 9.38 -7.57 1.00
N PHE A 68 8.63 -6.62 1.53
CA PHE A 68 7.55 -6.89 2.48
C PHE A 68 6.49 -7.82 1.89
N LEU A 69 6.01 -7.53 0.69
CA LEU A 69 5.01 -8.36 0.01
C LEU A 69 5.55 -9.77 -0.27
N ARG A 70 6.82 -9.87 -0.66
CA ARG A 70 7.48 -11.15 -0.93
C ARG A 70 7.62 -11.99 0.35
N GLN A 71 8.06 -11.41 1.45
CA GLN A 71 8.25 -12.13 2.71
C GLN A 71 6.93 -12.54 3.36
N THR A 72 5.93 -11.67 3.33
CA THR A 72 4.62 -11.94 3.91
C THR A 72 3.72 -12.78 3.03
N ARG A 73 4.02 -12.85 1.73
CA ARG A 73 3.19 -13.51 0.71
C ARG A 73 1.78 -12.93 0.61
N LEU A 74 1.62 -11.68 0.98
CA LEU A 74 0.36 -10.96 0.86
C LEU A 74 0.22 -10.35 -0.52
N CYS A 75 -1.02 -10.33 -1.02
CA CYS A 75 -1.36 -9.53 -2.19
C CYS A 75 -1.41 -8.04 -1.79
N PRO A 76 -1.08 -7.12 -2.71
CA PRO A 76 -1.10 -5.68 -2.38
C PRO A 76 -2.44 -5.19 -1.84
N THR A 77 -3.56 -5.76 -2.29
CA THR A 77 -4.90 -5.41 -1.81
C THR A 77 -5.22 -5.89 -0.39
N GLN A 78 -4.41 -6.80 0.15
CA GLN A 78 -4.57 -7.31 1.52
C GLN A 78 -3.81 -6.48 2.56
N VAL A 79 -3.06 -5.46 2.12
CA VAL A 79 -2.23 -4.63 2.99
C VAL A 79 -2.89 -3.28 3.18
N SER A 80 -2.97 -2.81 4.43
CA SER A 80 -3.58 -1.51 4.73
C SER A 80 -2.75 -0.35 4.18
N ASN A 81 -3.42 0.76 3.89
CA ASN A 81 -2.75 2.00 3.47
C ASN A 81 -1.76 2.49 4.53
N ASN A 82 -2.06 2.29 5.79
CA ASN A 82 -1.19 2.66 6.90
C ASN A 82 0.13 1.88 6.89
N THR A 83 0.07 0.60 6.56
CA THR A 83 1.26 -0.23 6.39
C THR A 83 2.16 0.32 5.29
N TYR A 84 1.58 0.72 4.15
CA TYR A 84 2.34 1.37 3.09
C TYR A 84 2.98 2.68 3.55
N LYS A 85 2.27 3.49 4.33
CA LYS A 85 2.82 4.74 4.91
C LYS A 85 4.02 4.45 5.80
N ILE A 86 3.93 3.45 6.65
CA ILE A 86 5.02 3.08 7.57
C ILE A 86 6.25 2.65 6.77
N ILE A 87 6.09 1.75 5.80
CA ILE A 87 7.21 1.25 5.00
C ILE A 87 7.82 2.36 4.14
N ASN A 88 6.99 3.17 3.48
CA ASN A 88 7.46 4.33 2.72
C ASN A 88 8.17 5.35 3.61
N GLY A 89 7.66 5.57 4.82
CA GLY A 89 8.27 6.44 5.80
C GLY A 89 9.66 5.95 6.23
N VAL A 90 9.82 4.66 6.45
CA VAL A 90 11.13 4.05 6.78
C VAL A 90 12.09 4.20 5.61
N ALA A 91 11.64 3.96 4.38
CA ALA A 91 12.46 4.14 3.19
C ALA A 91 12.92 5.60 3.04
N GLU A 92 12.05 6.56 3.33
CA GLU A 92 12.38 7.99 3.31
C GLU A 92 13.37 8.37 4.42
N LEU A 93 13.23 7.81 5.62
CA LEU A 93 14.22 7.99 6.69
C LEU A 93 15.59 7.47 6.29
N ASN A 94 15.64 6.30 5.66
CA ASN A 94 16.88 5.74 5.13
C ASN A 94 17.56 6.72 4.16
N ARG A 95 16.77 7.26 3.24
CA ARG A 95 17.27 8.21 2.24
C ARG A 95 17.79 9.50 2.86
N ARG A 96 17.03 10.08 3.80
CA ARG A 96 17.38 11.37 4.41
C ARG A 96 18.52 11.29 5.38
N LEU A 97 18.61 10.22 6.15
CA LEU A 97 19.54 10.10 7.26
C LEU A 97 20.70 9.14 6.97
N GLY A 98 20.77 8.58 5.76
CA GLY A 98 21.79 7.60 5.40
C GLY A 98 21.71 6.32 6.22
N LEU A 99 20.51 5.93 6.66
CA LEU A 99 20.26 4.72 7.44
C LEU A 99 20.05 3.52 6.51
N ASN A 100 20.08 2.34 7.08
CA ASN A 100 19.81 1.08 6.37
C ASN A 100 18.82 0.22 7.17
N LEU A 101 17.69 0.82 7.52
CA LEU A 101 16.60 0.12 8.19
C LEU A 101 15.87 -0.77 7.18
N GLY A 102 15.66 -2.02 7.54
CA GLY A 102 14.96 -2.99 6.71
C GLY A 102 13.75 -3.59 7.40
N LEU A 103 13.23 -4.68 6.85
CA LEU A 103 12.08 -5.37 7.43
C LEU A 103 12.37 -5.92 8.83
N ALA A 104 13.61 -6.35 9.11
CA ALA A 104 13.99 -6.83 10.43
C ALA A 104 13.74 -5.76 11.50
N GLU A 105 14.10 -4.51 11.23
CA GLU A 105 13.90 -3.39 12.14
C GLU A 105 12.41 -3.03 12.25
N ILE A 106 11.68 -3.07 11.15
CA ILE A 106 10.23 -2.84 11.14
C ILE A 106 9.54 -3.88 12.00
N PHE A 107 9.82 -5.17 11.80
CA PHE A 107 9.20 -6.24 12.59
C PHE A 107 9.72 -6.33 14.03
N HIS A 108 10.83 -5.68 14.33
CA HIS A 108 11.27 -5.50 15.71
C HIS A 108 10.35 -4.54 16.49
N GLN A 109 9.85 -3.50 15.84
CA GLN A 109 8.98 -2.48 16.43
C GLN A 109 7.49 -2.74 16.22
N TYR A 110 7.12 -3.41 15.15
CA TYR A 110 5.73 -3.65 14.77
C TYR A 110 5.43 -5.14 14.65
N SER A 111 4.19 -5.50 14.94
CA SER A 111 3.64 -6.82 14.60
C SER A 111 2.69 -6.70 13.42
N LEU A 112 2.66 -7.72 12.58
CA LEU A 112 1.70 -7.83 11.50
C LEU A 112 0.43 -8.48 12.04
N SER A 113 -0.68 -7.76 11.98
CA SER A 113 -1.97 -8.19 12.52
C SER A 113 -3.04 -8.19 11.44
N ARG A 114 -3.99 -9.09 11.56
CA ARG A 114 -5.12 -9.19 10.65
C ARG A 114 -6.32 -8.48 11.26
N ASN A 115 -7.09 -7.72 10.46
CA ASN A 115 -8.28 -7.07 10.96
C ASN A 115 -9.40 -8.10 11.24
N LYS A 116 -10.50 -7.65 11.87
CA LYS A 116 -11.61 -8.55 12.25
C LYS A 116 -12.27 -9.24 11.06
N SER A 117 -12.35 -8.58 9.91
CA SER A 117 -12.90 -9.18 8.69
C SER A 117 -11.98 -10.25 8.08
N GLY A 118 -10.70 -10.25 8.45
CA GLY A 118 -9.71 -11.16 7.89
C GLY A 118 -9.21 -10.81 6.49
N LEU A 119 -9.65 -9.69 5.92
CA LEU A 119 -9.33 -9.28 4.55
C LEU A 119 -8.16 -8.31 4.47
N CYS A 120 -7.77 -7.71 5.58
CA CYS A 120 -6.74 -6.68 5.60
C CYS A 120 -5.72 -6.95 6.70
N TRP A 121 -4.44 -6.80 6.36
CA TRP A 121 -3.32 -6.90 7.29
C TRP A 121 -2.72 -5.52 7.54
N TYR A 122 -2.35 -5.26 8.77
CA TYR A 122 -1.77 -3.98 9.17
C TYR A 122 -0.62 -4.15 10.16
N LEU A 123 0.28 -3.17 10.19
CA LEU A 123 1.35 -3.10 11.17
C LEU A 123 0.86 -2.36 12.41
N LYS A 124 1.01 -2.99 13.55
CA LYS A 124 0.69 -2.44 14.85
C LYS A 124 1.95 -2.36 15.69
N VAL A 125 2.19 -1.21 16.33
CA VAL A 125 3.35 -1.07 17.21
C VAL A 125 3.27 -2.07 18.35
N LYS A 126 4.37 -2.75 18.65
CA LYS A 126 4.45 -3.71 19.76
C LYS A 126 4.37 -2.97 21.10
N LYS A 127 3.75 -3.61 22.08
CA LYS A 127 3.65 -3.06 23.43
C LYS A 127 5.04 -2.71 23.97
N GLY A 128 5.20 -1.48 24.45
CA GLY A 128 6.47 -1.00 24.98
C GLY A 128 7.49 -0.57 23.94
N ARG A 129 7.15 -0.62 22.65
CA ARG A 129 8.01 -0.18 21.55
C ARG A 129 7.57 1.19 21.02
N ALA A 130 8.51 1.94 20.50
CA ALA A 130 8.24 3.23 19.87
C ALA A 130 7.81 3.04 18.41
N LYS A 131 6.94 3.92 17.91
CA LYS A 131 6.62 4.00 16.49
C LYS A 131 7.82 4.54 15.73
N LEU A 132 8.14 3.96 14.59
CA LEU A 132 9.15 4.48 13.67
C LEU A 132 8.61 5.67 12.88
N ILE A 133 7.32 5.66 12.59
CA ILE A 133 6.60 6.70 11.85
C ILE A 133 5.43 7.19 12.69
N GLU A 134 5.38 8.51 12.91
CA GLU A 134 4.32 9.16 13.67
C GLU A 134 3.14 9.57 12.79
N GLY A 135 2.00 9.82 13.44
CA GLY A 135 0.82 10.36 12.77
C GLY A 135 -0.08 9.33 12.10
N ASN A 136 0.24 8.04 12.19
CA ASN A 136 -0.58 6.99 11.60
C ASN A 136 -1.54 6.39 12.65
N PRO A 137 -2.83 6.20 12.32
CA PRO A 137 -3.73 5.47 13.19
C PRO A 137 -3.36 3.98 13.22
N ASP A 138 -3.61 3.32 14.35
CA ASP A 138 -3.35 1.88 14.49
C ASP A 138 -4.42 1.00 13.83
N LYS A 139 -5.54 1.59 13.42
CA LYS A 139 -6.69 0.87 12.89
C LYS A 139 -6.95 1.25 11.45
N GLU A 140 -6.94 0.27 10.59
CA GLU A 140 -7.04 0.46 9.15
C GLU A 140 -8.07 -0.44 8.50
N THR A 141 -8.73 0.11 7.49
CA THR A 141 -9.57 -0.61 6.56
C THR A 141 -9.09 -0.32 5.14
N ASN A 142 -9.21 -1.29 4.25
CA ASN A 142 -8.98 -1.06 2.84
C ASN A 142 -10.25 -0.58 2.15
N ASP A 143 -10.06 0.17 1.09
CA ASP A 143 -11.13 0.55 0.18
C ASP A 143 -11.55 -0.67 -0.65
N ASP A 144 -12.83 -0.72 -1.05
CA ASP A 144 -13.37 -1.75 -1.91
C ASP A 144 -12.96 -1.57 -3.39
N ASP A 145 -12.46 -0.40 -3.77
CA ASP A 145 -12.00 -0.14 -5.13
C ASP A 145 -10.52 -0.44 -5.27
N PHE A 146 -10.16 -1.13 -6.35
CA PHE A 146 -8.77 -1.45 -6.67
C PHE A 146 -8.52 -1.38 -8.19
N LEU A 147 -7.25 -1.26 -8.51
CA LEU A 147 -6.76 -1.15 -9.89
C LEU A 147 -6.12 -2.44 -10.38
#